data_084cbec79b248410c8cdb714f315b756
#
_entry.id   084cbec79b248410c8cdb714f315b756
#
_cell.length_a   1.000
_cell.length_b   1.000
_cell.length_c   1.000
_cell.angle_alpha   90.00
_cell.angle_beta   90.00
_cell.angle_gamma   90.00
#
_symmetry.space_group_name_H-M   'P 1'
#
loop_
_entity.id
_entity.type
_entity.pdbx_description
1 polymer ?
#
loop_
_entity_poly.entity_id
_entity_poly.type
_entity_poly.pdbx_seq_one_letter_code
_entity_poly.pdbx_strand_id
1 'polypeptide(L)'
;LEQAKRRGDFESASRIQYGDLRDLEQRLKAAEESFRRRQAEGTALVKEEVDSEQIAEVVAKWTGIPVAKLVESEREKLLHMEDELAKRVVGQREAVGAVSEAVRRNRAGLGEANRPIGSFLFLGPTGVGKTELCKALAGYLFDTEEAIVRIDMSEYMEQHAVSRLIGSPPGYVGHDEGGQLTEAVRRRPYCVVLFDEMEKAHPDVSNVLLQLLDDGRLTDGQGRTVDFSNTIVVMTSNIGSHAILEMTERHEDDSVIEAHVRGILKKHLRPELLNRIDETVIFHALSREQLGGVVEIQLGNLRKRLAARGITLGVTAAATVALASEGYDPQFGARPLKRVIQQRIENGLAGKILAGEIGDGDSVRVDYQGKSFVFTKVTAAAAAGGVV
;
A
#
# COMPACT_ATOMS: atom_id res chain seq x y z
N LEU A 1 -13.07 -46.25 40.75
CA LEU A 1 -14.45 -46.30 41.16
C LEU A 1 -15.14 -47.54 40.60
N GLU A 2 -15.18 -47.76 39.29
CA GLU A 2 -15.83 -48.90 38.65
C GLU A 2 -15.28 -50.27 39.10
N GLN A 3 -13.95 -50.38 39.26
CA GLN A 3 -13.34 -51.60 39.76
C GLN A 3 -13.74 -51.93 41.21
N ALA A 4 -13.85 -50.93 42.06
CA ALA A 4 -14.35 -51.10 43.45
C ALA A 4 -15.82 -51.55 43.47
N LYS A 5 -16.67 -50.93 42.62
CA LYS A 5 -18.06 -51.34 42.43
C LYS A 5 -18.21 -52.79 41.96
N ARG A 6 -17.37 -53.23 40.99
CA ARG A 6 -17.37 -54.61 40.44
C ARG A 6 -16.91 -55.64 41.46
N ARG A 7 -16.06 -55.27 42.44
CA ARG A 7 -15.59 -56.16 43.52
C ARG A 7 -16.50 -56.17 44.71
N GLY A 8 -17.56 -55.41 44.70
CA GLY A 8 -18.50 -55.29 45.82
C GLY A 8 -17.98 -54.52 47.05
N ASP A 9 -16.88 -53.81 46.88
CA ASP A 9 -16.25 -52.96 47.89
C ASP A 9 -16.91 -51.57 47.86
N PHE A 10 -18.08 -51.50 48.52
CA PHE A 10 -18.89 -50.28 48.55
C PHE A 10 -18.29 -49.17 49.43
N GLU A 11 -17.45 -49.55 50.41
CA GLU A 11 -16.81 -48.59 51.33
C GLU A 11 -15.73 -47.81 50.53
N SER A 12 -14.84 -48.52 49.83
CA SER A 12 -13.84 -47.88 48.92
C SER A 12 -14.50 -47.13 47.79
N ALA A 13 -15.60 -47.66 47.21
CA ALA A 13 -16.33 -46.96 46.16
C ALA A 13 -16.92 -45.64 46.62
N SER A 14 -17.53 -45.63 47.86
CA SER A 14 -18.04 -44.40 48.40
C SER A 14 -16.98 -43.37 48.75
N ARG A 15 -15.86 -43.80 49.30
CA ARG A 15 -14.72 -42.93 49.61
C ARG A 15 -14.15 -42.29 48.36
N ILE A 16 -13.98 -43.05 47.31
CA ILE A 16 -13.50 -42.51 45.99
C ILE A 16 -14.52 -41.55 45.43
N GLN A 17 -15.82 -41.89 45.44
CA GLN A 17 -16.87 -41.09 44.79
C GLN A 17 -17.15 -39.76 45.52
N TYR A 18 -17.21 -39.75 46.83
CA TYR A 18 -17.62 -38.61 47.64
C TYR A 18 -16.43 -37.86 48.29
N GLY A 19 -15.27 -38.48 48.35
CA GLY A 19 -14.05 -37.88 48.86
C GLY A 19 -13.06 -37.54 47.74
N ASP A 20 -12.32 -38.55 47.28
CA ASP A 20 -11.16 -38.34 46.41
C ASP A 20 -11.51 -37.68 45.07
N LEU A 21 -12.66 -38.05 44.49
CA LEU A 21 -13.06 -37.53 43.18
C LEU A 21 -13.44 -36.07 43.27
N ARG A 22 -14.16 -35.70 44.33
CA ARG A 22 -14.56 -34.33 44.58
C ARG A 22 -13.37 -33.42 44.90
N ASP A 23 -12.38 -33.92 45.62
CA ASP A 23 -11.15 -33.18 45.94
C ASP A 23 -10.30 -32.97 44.71
N LEU A 24 -10.18 -34.00 43.84
CA LEU A 24 -9.48 -33.92 42.55
C LEU A 24 -10.18 -32.95 41.60
N GLU A 25 -11.52 -32.94 41.50
CA GLU A 25 -12.26 -31.98 40.69
C GLU A 25 -12.05 -30.55 41.15
N GLN A 26 -12.00 -30.30 42.46
CA GLN A 26 -11.71 -28.97 43.02
C GLN A 26 -10.27 -28.53 42.69
N ARG A 27 -9.29 -29.45 42.81
CA ARG A 27 -7.89 -29.18 42.48
C ARG A 27 -7.70 -28.92 40.97
N LEU A 28 -8.39 -29.69 40.12
CA LEU A 28 -8.38 -29.47 38.68
C LEU A 28 -8.91 -28.08 38.34
N LYS A 29 -10.08 -27.73 38.86
CA LYS A 29 -10.69 -26.42 38.64
C LYS A 29 -9.81 -25.27 39.12
N ALA A 30 -9.19 -25.38 40.29
CA ALA A 30 -8.26 -24.40 40.80
C ALA A 30 -6.96 -24.29 39.93
N ALA A 31 -6.47 -25.41 39.42
CA ALA A 31 -5.34 -25.44 38.50
C ALA A 31 -5.68 -24.80 37.15
N GLU A 32 -6.86 -25.11 36.58
CA GLU A 32 -7.35 -24.48 35.33
C GLU A 32 -7.53 -22.97 35.50
N GLU A 33 -8.10 -22.50 36.62
CA GLU A 33 -8.24 -21.07 36.90
C GLU A 33 -6.88 -20.38 37.04
N SER A 34 -5.91 -21.02 37.71
CA SER A 34 -4.56 -20.48 37.85
C SER A 34 -3.81 -20.41 36.50
N PHE A 35 -4.02 -21.41 35.64
CA PHE A 35 -3.46 -21.47 34.31
C PHE A 35 -4.04 -20.37 33.41
N ARG A 36 -5.39 -20.21 33.43
CA ARG A 36 -6.06 -19.11 32.68
C ARG A 36 -5.58 -17.74 33.11
N ARG A 37 -5.34 -17.50 34.40
CA ARG A 37 -4.77 -16.23 34.89
C ARG A 37 -3.37 -16.01 34.37
N ARG A 38 -2.47 -17.00 34.38
CA ARG A 38 -1.12 -16.91 33.84
C ARG A 38 -1.12 -16.68 32.32
N GLN A 39 -2.07 -17.28 31.62
CA GLN A 39 -2.27 -17.09 30.19
C GLN A 39 -2.70 -15.65 29.86
N ALA A 40 -3.66 -15.11 30.65
CA ALA A 40 -4.10 -13.71 30.49
C ALA A 40 -3.02 -12.68 30.84
N GLU A 41 -2.07 -13.03 31.75
CA GLU A 41 -0.92 -12.21 32.13
C GLU A 41 0.27 -12.34 31.16
N GLY A 42 0.14 -13.12 30.08
CA GLY A 42 1.18 -13.28 29.06
C GLY A 42 2.44 -14.06 29.52
N THR A 43 2.39 -14.70 30.70
CA THR A 43 3.52 -15.43 31.30
C THR A 43 3.53 -16.93 30.95
N ALA A 44 2.51 -17.43 30.26
CA ALA A 44 2.45 -18.84 29.83
C ALA A 44 3.29 -19.05 28.56
N LEU A 45 4.30 -19.90 28.66
CA LEU A 45 5.20 -20.24 27.55
C LEU A 45 4.56 -21.15 26.47
N VAL A 46 3.42 -21.75 26.74
CA VAL A 46 2.74 -22.69 25.83
C VAL A 46 1.22 -22.42 25.88
N LYS A 47 0.60 -22.28 24.73
CA LYS A 47 -0.86 -22.28 24.59
C LYS A 47 -1.32 -23.72 24.32
N GLU A 48 -2.36 -24.18 25.02
CA GLU A 48 -2.90 -25.54 24.87
C GLU A 48 -3.78 -25.73 23.63
N GLU A 49 -4.35 -24.64 23.13
CA GLU A 49 -5.21 -24.64 21.95
C GLU A 49 -4.56 -23.87 20.81
N VAL A 50 -4.63 -24.45 19.63
CA VAL A 50 -4.22 -23.78 18.37
C VAL A 50 -5.44 -23.01 17.88
N ASP A 51 -5.38 -21.69 18.02
CA ASP A 51 -6.41 -20.79 17.52
C ASP A 51 -6.15 -20.38 16.05
N SER A 52 -7.14 -19.77 15.43
CA SER A 52 -7.03 -19.26 14.04
C SER A 52 -5.93 -18.22 13.86
N GLU A 53 -5.59 -17.47 14.93
CA GLU A 53 -4.55 -16.46 14.93
C GLU A 53 -3.15 -17.08 14.82
N GLN A 54 -2.91 -18.19 15.53
CA GLN A 54 -1.64 -18.92 15.46
C GLN A 54 -1.43 -19.60 14.10
N ILE A 55 -2.50 -20.16 13.53
CA ILE A 55 -2.44 -20.71 12.16
C ILE A 55 -2.13 -19.57 11.18
N ALA A 56 -2.79 -18.42 11.35
CA ALA A 56 -2.57 -17.25 10.55
C ALA A 56 -1.12 -16.73 10.65
N GLU A 57 -0.52 -16.71 11.84
CA GLU A 57 0.89 -16.34 12.03
C GLU A 57 1.87 -17.29 11.31
N VAL A 58 1.63 -18.59 11.38
CA VAL A 58 2.48 -19.58 10.69
C VAL A 58 2.36 -19.43 9.17
N VAL A 59 1.13 -19.27 8.66
CA VAL A 59 0.88 -19.04 7.24
C VAL A 59 1.52 -17.72 6.79
N ALA A 60 1.43 -16.65 7.60
CA ALA A 60 2.06 -15.38 7.32
C ALA A 60 3.60 -15.48 7.21
N LYS A 61 4.23 -16.26 8.10
CA LYS A 61 5.68 -16.52 8.03
C LYS A 61 6.10 -17.29 6.79
N TRP A 62 5.28 -18.23 6.33
CA TRP A 62 5.62 -19.05 5.15
C TRP A 62 5.36 -18.34 3.83
N THR A 63 4.29 -17.56 3.77
CA THR A 63 3.83 -16.91 2.53
C THR A 63 4.27 -15.46 2.41
N GLY A 64 4.72 -14.84 3.51
CA GLY A 64 4.98 -13.41 3.59
C GLY A 64 3.69 -12.56 3.61
N ILE A 65 2.52 -13.21 3.83
CA ILE A 65 1.21 -12.55 3.86
C ILE A 65 0.86 -12.27 5.31
N PRO A 66 0.53 -11.04 5.71
CA PRO A 66 0.15 -10.69 7.09
C PRO A 66 -1.27 -11.18 7.42
N VAL A 67 -1.45 -12.48 7.62
CA VAL A 67 -2.76 -13.10 7.90
C VAL A 67 -3.22 -12.85 9.34
N ALA A 68 -2.31 -12.58 10.27
CA ALA A 68 -2.62 -12.37 11.69
C ALA A 68 -3.48 -11.12 11.99
N LYS A 69 -3.58 -10.19 11.05
CA LYS A 69 -4.40 -8.97 11.20
C LYS A 69 -5.79 -9.06 10.56
N LEU A 70 -6.16 -10.22 10.03
CA LEU A 70 -7.24 -10.36 9.04
C LEU A 70 -8.65 -10.62 9.60
N VAL A 71 -8.87 -10.91 10.87
CA VAL A 71 -10.20 -11.43 11.28
C VAL A 71 -11.19 -10.37 11.76
N GLU A 72 -10.78 -9.37 12.51
CA GLU A 72 -11.70 -8.31 13.00
C GLU A 72 -11.35 -6.90 12.49
N SER A 73 -10.06 -6.62 12.34
CA SER A 73 -9.57 -5.32 11.90
C SER A 73 -9.72 -5.05 10.39
N GLU A 74 -9.96 -6.09 9.59
CA GLU A 74 -10.05 -5.93 8.12
C GLU A 74 -11.31 -5.15 7.70
N ARG A 75 -12.44 -5.42 8.36
CA ARG A 75 -13.69 -4.68 8.12
C ARG A 75 -13.54 -3.19 8.46
N GLU A 76 -12.97 -2.89 9.62
CA GLU A 76 -12.72 -1.50 10.05
C GLU A 76 -11.70 -0.82 9.14
N LYS A 77 -10.62 -1.52 8.78
CA LYS A 77 -9.65 -1.03 7.79
C LYS A 77 -10.34 -0.65 6.48
N LEU A 78 -11.17 -1.51 5.91
CA LEU A 78 -11.85 -1.23 4.64
C LEU A 78 -12.82 -0.04 4.73
N LEU A 79 -13.45 0.18 5.88
CA LEU A 79 -14.33 1.33 6.12
C LEU A 79 -13.54 2.65 6.18
N HIS A 80 -12.33 2.65 6.77
CA HIS A 80 -11.47 3.82 6.91
C HIS A 80 -10.43 3.97 5.79
N MET A 81 -10.51 3.15 4.75
CA MET A 81 -9.53 3.11 3.66
C MET A 81 -9.36 4.46 2.96
N GLU A 82 -10.43 5.18 2.70
CA GLU A 82 -10.39 6.49 2.04
C GLU A 82 -9.61 7.51 2.86
N ASP A 83 -9.89 7.59 4.17
CA ASP A 83 -9.22 8.52 5.07
C ASP A 83 -7.71 8.25 5.16
N GLU A 84 -7.33 6.97 5.21
CA GLU A 84 -5.92 6.57 5.30
C GLU A 84 -5.18 6.82 3.98
N LEU A 85 -5.79 6.51 2.84
CA LEU A 85 -5.21 6.80 1.53
C LEU A 85 -5.11 8.31 1.29
N ALA A 86 -6.11 9.11 1.71
CA ALA A 86 -6.12 10.56 1.57
C ALA A 86 -5.00 11.26 2.38
N LYS A 87 -4.49 10.64 3.45
CA LYS A 87 -3.31 11.14 4.19
C LYS A 87 -2.05 11.11 3.35
N ARG A 88 -1.97 10.23 2.36
CA ARG A 88 -0.80 10.05 1.50
C ARG A 88 -0.96 10.65 0.11
N VAL A 89 -2.19 10.66 -0.41
CA VAL A 89 -2.50 11.12 -1.77
C VAL A 89 -3.34 12.38 -1.68
N VAL A 90 -2.68 13.52 -1.82
CA VAL A 90 -3.30 14.83 -1.68
C VAL A 90 -4.03 15.23 -2.97
N GLY A 91 -5.23 15.78 -2.83
CA GLY A 91 -5.96 16.42 -3.93
C GLY A 91 -6.67 15.49 -4.91
N GLN A 92 -6.70 14.17 -4.65
CA GLN A 92 -7.26 13.15 -5.56
C GLN A 92 -8.39 12.38 -4.89
N ARG A 93 -9.36 13.08 -4.29
CA ARG A 93 -10.45 12.46 -3.52
C ARG A 93 -11.28 11.48 -4.34
N GLU A 94 -11.61 11.83 -5.59
CA GLU A 94 -12.38 10.96 -6.49
C GLU A 94 -11.61 9.68 -6.81
N ALA A 95 -10.32 9.79 -7.09
CA ALA A 95 -9.47 8.63 -7.34
C ALA A 95 -9.40 7.69 -6.12
N VAL A 96 -9.23 8.26 -4.94
CA VAL A 96 -9.20 7.50 -3.68
C VAL A 96 -10.54 6.83 -3.42
N GLY A 97 -11.66 7.56 -3.62
CA GLY A 97 -13.02 7.04 -3.44
C GLY A 97 -13.31 5.88 -4.39
N ALA A 98 -13.11 6.06 -5.70
CA ALA A 98 -13.37 5.04 -6.73
C ALA A 98 -12.60 3.74 -6.46
N VAL A 99 -11.31 3.85 -6.11
CA VAL A 99 -10.49 2.69 -5.77
C VAL A 99 -10.98 2.00 -4.49
N SER A 100 -11.30 2.78 -3.46
CA SER A 100 -11.77 2.25 -2.17
C SER A 100 -13.12 1.53 -2.31
N GLU A 101 -14.04 2.08 -3.11
CA GLU A 101 -15.34 1.45 -3.39
C GLU A 101 -15.19 0.13 -4.14
N ALA A 102 -14.34 0.08 -5.16
CA ALA A 102 -14.10 -1.14 -5.91
C ALA A 102 -13.49 -2.25 -5.05
N VAL A 103 -12.51 -1.91 -4.21
CA VAL A 103 -11.90 -2.85 -3.26
C VAL A 103 -12.91 -3.32 -2.23
N ARG A 104 -13.72 -2.42 -1.65
CA ARG A 104 -14.79 -2.77 -0.71
C ARG A 104 -15.82 -3.70 -1.34
N ARG A 105 -16.26 -3.41 -2.57
CA ARG A 105 -17.22 -4.23 -3.33
C ARG A 105 -16.70 -5.66 -3.52
N ASN A 106 -15.44 -5.82 -3.91
CA ASN A 106 -14.82 -7.13 -4.09
C ASN A 106 -14.69 -7.87 -2.75
N ARG A 107 -14.17 -7.21 -1.69
CA ARG A 107 -14.01 -7.81 -0.37
C ARG A 107 -15.32 -8.12 0.35
N ALA A 108 -16.41 -7.48 -0.01
CA ALA A 108 -17.76 -7.82 0.44
C ALA A 108 -18.35 -9.07 -0.27
N GLY A 109 -17.60 -9.70 -1.17
CA GLY A 109 -18.06 -10.88 -1.93
C GLY A 109 -18.99 -10.55 -3.10
N LEU A 110 -19.05 -9.28 -3.51
CA LEU A 110 -19.88 -8.83 -4.64
C LEU A 110 -19.08 -8.77 -5.96
N GLY A 111 -17.79 -9.06 -5.91
CA GLY A 111 -16.93 -9.17 -7.10
C GLY A 111 -17.04 -10.53 -7.79
N GLU A 112 -16.59 -10.59 -9.04
CA GLU A 112 -16.50 -11.85 -9.79
C GLU A 112 -15.30 -12.69 -9.25
N ALA A 113 -15.57 -13.96 -8.91
CA ALA A 113 -14.62 -14.81 -8.16
C ALA A 113 -13.27 -15.06 -8.86
N ASN A 114 -13.24 -14.98 -10.18
CA ASN A 114 -12.04 -15.29 -10.97
C ASN A 114 -11.31 -14.04 -11.49
N ARG A 115 -11.75 -12.83 -11.12
CA ARG A 115 -11.11 -11.58 -11.57
C ARG A 115 -10.20 -11.01 -10.49
N PRO A 116 -9.25 -10.13 -10.82
CA PRO A 116 -8.49 -9.35 -9.84
C PRO A 116 -9.40 -8.64 -8.84
N ILE A 117 -8.89 -8.30 -7.64
CA ILE A 117 -9.63 -7.53 -6.61
C ILE A 117 -10.19 -6.23 -7.19
N GLY A 118 -9.46 -5.63 -8.13
CA GLY A 118 -9.88 -4.46 -8.88
C GLY A 118 -8.91 -4.17 -10.01
N SER A 119 -9.42 -3.57 -11.07
CA SER A 119 -8.67 -3.16 -12.25
C SER A 119 -8.93 -1.69 -12.56
N PHE A 120 -7.87 -0.89 -12.62
CA PHE A 120 -7.96 0.56 -12.70
C PHE A 120 -7.11 1.11 -13.84
N LEU A 121 -7.63 2.11 -14.54
CA LEU A 121 -6.86 2.94 -15.47
C LEU A 121 -6.71 4.35 -14.91
N PHE A 122 -5.51 4.72 -14.48
CA PHE A 122 -5.18 6.04 -13.95
C PHE A 122 -4.68 6.96 -15.05
N LEU A 123 -5.42 8.01 -15.29
CA LEU A 123 -5.14 9.02 -16.33
C LEU A 123 -4.75 10.34 -15.70
N GLY A 124 -3.94 11.11 -16.40
CA GLY A 124 -3.61 12.46 -15.96
C GLY A 124 -2.13 12.80 -16.07
N PRO A 125 -1.77 14.05 -15.80
CA PRO A 125 -0.40 14.53 -15.96
C PRO A 125 0.58 13.82 -15.04
N THR A 126 1.87 14.00 -15.33
CA THR A 126 2.94 13.45 -14.50
C THR A 126 2.99 14.17 -13.14
N GLY A 127 3.33 13.45 -12.07
CA GLY A 127 3.57 14.05 -10.75
C GLY A 127 2.33 14.43 -9.95
N VAL A 128 1.14 13.94 -10.31
CA VAL A 128 -0.13 14.20 -9.60
C VAL A 128 -0.49 13.15 -8.55
N GLY A 129 0.31 12.06 -8.42
CA GLY A 129 0.11 11.06 -7.38
C GLY A 129 -0.31 9.67 -7.85
N LYS A 130 -0.40 9.37 -9.16
CA LYS A 130 -0.80 8.05 -9.68
C LYS A 130 -0.01 6.89 -9.05
N THR A 131 1.31 6.94 -9.12
CA THR A 131 2.19 5.91 -8.55
C THR A 131 2.17 5.93 -7.01
N GLU A 132 1.94 7.09 -6.39
CA GLU A 132 1.85 7.18 -4.92
C GLU A 132 0.57 6.49 -4.40
N LEU A 133 -0.55 6.60 -5.12
CA LEU A 133 -1.76 5.85 -4.78
C LEU A 133 -1.53 4.34 -4.85
N CYS A 134 -0.78 3.84 -5.85
CA CYS A 134 -0.40 2.42 -5.91
C CYS A 134 0.42 1.99 -4.68
N LYS A 135 1.38 2.81 -4.24
CA LYS A 135 2.17 2.53 -3.03
C LYS A 135 1.33 2.59 -1.76
N ALA A 136 0.43 3.57 -1.67
CA ALA A 136 -0.49 3.69 -0.56
C ALA A 136 -1.41 2.47 -0.46
N LEU A 137 -1.94 1.98 -1.59
CA LEU A 137 -2.74 0.76 -1.68
C LEU A 137 -1.96 -0.47 -1.23
N ALA A 138 -0.75 -0.65 -1.75
CA ALA A 138 0.10 -1.78 -1.37
C ALA A 138 0.41 -1.77 0.13
N GLY A 139 0.80 -0.61 0.67
CA GLY A 139 1.08 -0.46 2.11
C GLY A 139 -0.15 -0.67 2.98
N TYR A 140 -1.33 -0.28 2.50
CA TYR A 140 -2.56 -0.39 3.27
C TYR A 140 -3.16 -1.80 3.25
N LEU A 141 -3.24 -2.42 2.09
CA LEU A 141 -3.88 -3.72 1.89
C LEU A 141 -2.94 -4.90 2.15
N PHE A 142 -1.65 -4.73 1.85
CA PHE A 142 -0.66 -5.80 1.93
C PHE A 142 0.46 -5.51 2.94
N ASP A 143 0.26 -4.50 3.81
CA ASP A 143 1.14 -4.06 4.91
C ASP A 143 2.59 -3.69 4.50
N THR A 144 2.91 -3.62 3.21
CA THR A 144 4.20 -3.18 2.70
C THR A 144 4.09 -2.46 1.36
N GLU A 145 4.77 -1.32 1.24
CA GLU A 145 4.86 -0.59 -0.03
C GLU A 145 5.63 -1.36 -1.12
N GLU A 146 6.39 -2.37 -0.73
CA GLU A 146 7.15 -3.24 -1.63
C GLU A 146 6.27 -4.31 -2.29
N ALA A 147 5.00 -4.47 -1.85
CA ALA A 147 4.04 -5.35 -2.50
C ALA A 147 3.51 -4.74 -3.82
N ILE A 148 4.43 -4.24 -4.64
CA ILE A 148 4.16 -3.71 -5.99
C ILE A 148 5.04 -4.45 -6.98
N VAL A 149 4.39 -4.99 -8.03
CA VAL A 149 5.04 -5.47 -9.25
C VAL A 149 4.90 -4.38 -10.30
N ARG A 150 5.95 -3.61 -10.54
CA ARG A 150 5.94 -2.53 -11.53
C ARG A 150 6.53 -3.01 -12.84
N ILE A 151 5.76 -2.83 -13.91
CA ILE A 151 6.13 -3.13 -15.29
C ILE A 151 6.06 -1.83 -16.09
N ASP A 152 7.19 -1.35 -16.57
CA ASP A 152 7.27 -0.16 -17.40
C ASP A 152 7.01 -0.54 -18.86
N MET A 153 5.94 -0.03 -19.44
CA MET A 153 5.52 -0.38 -20.81
C MET A 153 6.46 0.18 -21.87
N SER A 154 7.34 1.11 -21.55
CA SER A 154 8.41 1.57 -22.46
C SER A 154 9.41 0.46 -22.79
N GLU A 155 9.52 -0.58 -21.96
CA GLU A 155 10.34 -1.76 -22.23
C GLU A 155 9.64 -2.79 -23.14
N TYR A 156 8.34 -2.60 -23.42
CA TYR A 156 7.47 -3.52 -24.16
C TYR A 156 6.87 -2.88 -25.42
N MET A 157 7.64 -2.04 -26.09
CA MET A 157 7.24 -1.36 -27.32
C MET A 157 7.30 -2.28 -28.54
N GLU A 158 8.06 -3.35 -28.47
CA GLU A 158 8.29 -4.28 -29.59
C GLU A 158 7.60 -5.63 -29.33
N GLN A 159 7.13 -6.28 -30.41
CA GLN A 159 6.38 -7.52 -30.32
C GLN A 159 7.12 -8.63 -29.56
N HIS A 160 8.41 -8.78 -29.81
CA HIS A 160 9.21 -9.81 -29.11
C HIS A 160 9.41 -9.53 -27.62
N ALA A 161 9.26 -8.28 -27.19
CA ALA A 161 9.33 -7.94 -25.77
C ALA A 161 8.12 -8.46 -24.98
N VAL A 162 6.95 -8.65 -25.62
CA VAL A 162 5.73 -9.12 -24.98
C VAL A 162 5.92 -10.53 -24.37
N SER A 163 6.68 -11.40 -25.03
CA SER A 163 7.00 -12.73 -24.51
C SER A 163 7.76 -12.69 -23.18
N ARG A 164 8.48 -11.61 -22.88
CA ARG A 164 9.14 -11.44 -21.58
C ARG A 164 8.16 -11.24 -20.42
N LEU A 165 6.93 -10.80 -20.68
CA LEU A 165 5.90 -10.66 -19.63
C LEU A 165 5.45 -12.02 -19.08
N ILE A 166 5.18 -12.97 -19.99
CA ILE A 166 4.60 -14.27 -19.65
C ILE A 166 5.62 -15.42 -19.76
N GLY A 167 6.80 -15.16 -20.33
CA GLY A 167 7.86 -16.14 -20.60
C GLY A 167 7.89 -16.59 -22.05
N SER A 168 9.08 -16.99 -22.51
CA SER A 168 9.30 -17.48 -23.87
C SER A 168 8.79 -18.92 -24.02
N PRO A 169 8.19 -19.29 -25.16
CA PRO A 169 7.83 -20.68 -25.44
C PRO A 169 9.03 -21.61 -25.47
N PRO A 170 8.82 -22.94 -25.33
CA PRO A 170 9.88 -23.92 -25.45
C PRO A 170 10.66 -23.78 -26.76
N GLY A 171 12.00 -23.83 -26.67
CA GLY A 171 12.90 -23.69 -27.81
C GLY A 171 13.36 -22.28 -28.15
N TYR A 172 12.87 -21.26 -27.46
CA TYR A 172 13.36 -19.88 -27.60
C TYR A 172 14.31 -19.49 -26.47
N VAL A 173 15.20 -18.54 -26.75
CA VAL A 173 16.14 -17.98 -25.76
C VAL A 173 15.35 -17.33 -24.61
N GLY A 174 15.73 -17.63 -23.36
CA GLY A 174 15.05 -17.09 -22.16
C GLY A 174 13.86 -17.94 -21.66
N HIS A 175 13.62 -19.13 -22.21
CA HIS A 175 12.55 -20.02 -21.71
C HIS A 175 12.71 -20.38 -20.23
N ASP A 176 13.95 -20.63 -19.79
CA ASP A 176 14.24 -21.04 -18.40
C ASP A 176 14.08 -19.89 -17.38
N GLU A 177 14.10 -18.64 -17.81
CA GLU A 177 14.02 -17.48 -16.93
C GLU A 177 12.59 -17.19 -16.43
N GLY A 178 11.56 -17.74 -17.10
CA GLY A 178 10.15 -17.43 -16.82
C GLY A 178 9.75 -16.02 -17.26
N GLY A 179 8.47 -15.68 -17.14
CA GLY A 179 7.99 -14.34 -17.46
C GLY A 179 8.14 -13.36 -16.29
N GLN A 180 8.54 -12.13 -16.56
CA GLN A 180 8.73 -11.10 -15.52
C GLN A 180 7.46 -10.89 -14.70
N LEU A 181 6.31 -10.77 -15.34
CA LEU A 181 5.01 -10.59 -14.69
C LEU A 181 4.59 -11.87 -13.95
N THR A 182 4.59 -13.00 -14.65
CA THR A 182 4.09 -14.27 -14.10
C THR A 182 4.94 -14.78 -12.94
N GLU A 183 6.27 -14.69 -13.02
CA GLU A 183 7.16 -15.06 -11.91
C GLU A 183 7.03 -14.12 -10.70
N ALA A 184 6.90 -12.80 -10.93
CA ALA A 184 6.75 -11.84 -9.85
C ALA A 184 5.46 -12.10 -9.06
N VAL A 185 4.32 -12.29 -9.75
CA VAL A 185 3.02 -12.55 -9.10
C VAL A 185 2.99 -13.95 -8.49
N ARG A 186 3.58 -14.97 -9.13
CA ARG A 186 3.69 -16.32 -8.55
C ARG A 186 4.42 -16.31 -7.20
N ARG A 187 5.45 -15.47 -7.06
CA ARG A 187 6.20 -15.31 -5.80
C ARG A 187 5.46 -14.46 -4.77
N ARG A 188 4.67 -13.47 -5.22
CA ARG A 188 3.89 -12.56 -4.36
C ARG A 188 2.47 -12.42 -4.91
N PRO A 189 1.58 -13.38 -4.63
CA PRO A 189 0.22 -13.37 -5.17
C PRO A 189 -0.66 -12.24 -4.64
N TYR A 190 -0.30 -11.65 -3.50
CA TYR A 190 -0.96 -10.49 -2.91
C TYR A 190 -0.13 -9.24 -3.17
N CYS A 191 -0.43 -8.56 -4.27
CA CYS A 191 0.32 -7.38 -4.68
C CYS A 191 -0.52 -6.43 -5.55
N VAL A 192 -0.02 -5.22 -5.71
CA VAL A 192 -0.46 -4.28 -6.75
C VAL A 192 0.41 -4.50 -7.98
N VAL A 193 -0.21 -4.86 -9.09
CA VAL A 193 0.45 -4.95 -10.39
C VAL A 193 0.26 -3.62 -11.10
N LEU A 194 1.35 -2.89 -11.30
CA LEU A 194 1.36 -1.57 -11.93
C LEU A 194 1.96 -1.65 -13.33
N PHE A 195 1.13 -1.46 -14.35
CA PHE A 195 1.56 -1.24 -15.73
C PHE A 195 1.70 0.27 -15.97
N ASP A 196 2.92 0.75 -16.05
CA ASP A 196 3.22 2.19 -16.17
C ASP A 196 3.39 2.59 -17.64
N GLU A 197 2.84 3.75 -18.03
CA GLU A 197 2.92 4.32 -19.38
C GLU A 197 2.30 3.43 -20.49
N MET A 198 1.07 3.00 -20.29
CA MET A 198 0.34 2.11 -21.21
C MET A 198 0.31 2.58 -22.67
N GLU A 199 0.38 3.87 -22.93
CA GLU A 199 0.44 4.45 -24.27
C GLU A 199 1.67 4.02 -25.08
N LYS A 200 2.71 3.52 -24.42
CA LYS A 200 3.95 3.07 -25.08
C LYS A 200 3.93 1.57 -25.39
N ALA A 201 2.99 0.83 -24.83
CA ALA A 201 2.92 -0.62 -24.99
C ALA A 201 2.66 -1.06 -26.44
N HIS A 202 3.31 -2.15 -26.85
CA HIS A 202 2.94 -2.82 -28.11
C HIS A 202 1.48 -3.30 -28.05
N PRO A 203 0.71 -3.25 -29.16
CA PRO A 203 -0.69 -3.69 -29.18
C PRO A 203 -0.93 -5.10 -28.65
N ASP A 204 0.02 -6.01 -28.78
CA ASP A 204 -0.10 -7.39 -28.26
C ASP A 204 -0.08 -7.49 -26.74
N VAL A 205 0.43 -6.49 -26.01
CA VAL A 205 0.30 -6.40 -24.53
C VAL A 205 -1.18 -6.37 -24.15
N SER A 206 -2.03 -5.71 -24.95
CA SER A 206 -3.47 -5.68 -24.70
C SER A 206 -4.11 -7.08 -24.68
N ASN A 207 -3.59 -8.04 -25.46
CA ASN A 207 -4.11 -9.41 -25.46
C ASN A 207 -3.79 -10.12 -24.15
N VAL A 208 -2.59 -9.90 -23.60
CA VAL A 208 -2.20 -10.44 -22.28
C VAL A 208 -3.06 -9.82 -21.18
N LEU A 209 -3.28 -8.51 -21.24
CA LEU A 209 -4.12 -7.82 -20.26
C LEU A 209 -5.58 -8.25 -20.34
N LEU A 210 -6.14 -8.45 -21.53
CA LEU A 210 -7.49 -8.98 -21.70
C LEU A 210 -7.65 -10.33 -21.02
N GLN A 211 -6.73 -11.27 -21.24
CA GLN A 211 -6.76 -12.57 -20.58
C GLN A 211 -6.67 -12.43 -19.06
N LEU A 212 -5.76 -11.56 -18.57
CA LEU A 212 -5.60 -11.31 -17.14
C LEU A 212 -6.87 -10.74 -16.51
N LEU A 213 -7.51 -9.76 -17.16
CA LEU A 213 -8.70 -9.09 -16.64
C LEU A 213 -9.97 -9.95 -16.73
N ASP A 214 -10.07 -10.83 -17.73
CA ASP A 214 -11.23 -11.71 -17.92
C ASP A 214 -11.15 -12.97 -17.05
N ASP A 215 -10.01 -13.68 -17.14
CA ASP A 215 -9.83 -14.99 -16.53
C ASP A 215 -9.17 -14.91 -15.14
N GLY A 216 -8.59 -13.76 -14.76
CA GLY A 216 -7.81 -13.57 -13.53
C GLY A 216 -6.59 -14.49 -13.43
N ARG A 217 -6.12 -15.03 -14.55
CA ARG A 217 -4.99 -15.95 -14.61
C ARG A 217 -4.25 -15.84 -15.93
N LEU A 218 -2.94 -16.10 -15.88
CA LEU A 218 -2.11 -16.22 -17.08
C LEU A 218 -1.38 -17.55 -17.07
N THR A 219 -1.23 -18.16 -18.25
CA THR A 219 -0.34 -19.34 -18.42
C THR A 219 1.02 -18.84 -18.87
N ASP A 220 2.07 -19.20 -18.13
CA ASP A 220 3.43 -18.83 -18.46
C ASP A 220 4.01 -19.66 -19.61
N GLY A 221 5.18 -19.26 -20.12
CA GLY A 221 5.86 -19.98 -21.19
C GLY A 221 6.27 -21.41 -20.85
N GLN A 222 6.23 -21.81 -19.57
CA GLN A 222 6.50 -23.18 -19.07
C GLN A 222 5.22 -24.00 -18.87
N GLY A 223 4.05 -23.44 -19.23
CA GLY A 223 2.74 -24.12 -19.08
C GLY A 223 2.14 -24.05 -17.68
N ARG A 224 2.71 -23.25 -16.76
CA ARG A 224 2.18 -23.09 -15.40
C ARG A 224 1.14 -21.96 -15.40
N THR A 225 -0.01 -22.19 -14.76
CA THR A 225 -1.04 -21.19 -14.56
C THR A 225 -0.73 -20.36 -13.31
N VAL A 226 -0.69 -19.05 -13.47
CA VAL A 226 -0.49 -18.07 -12.38
C VAL A 226 -1.80 -17.35 -12.11
N ASP A 227 -2.21 -17.33 -10.86
CA ASP A 227 -3.46 -16.74 -10.38
C ASP A 227 -3.24 -15.27 -9.99
N PHE A 228 -4.08 -14.38 -10.50
CA PHE A 228 -4.10 -12.93 -10.26
C PHE A 228 -5.34 -12.49 -9.47
N SER A 229 -6.19 -13.40 -9.00
CA SER A 229 -7.44 -13.07 -8.30
C SER A 229 -7.22 -12.27 -7.00
N ASN A 230 -6.03 -12.39 -6.40
CA ASN A 230 -5.65 -11.66 -5.18
C ASN A 230 -4.81 -10.40 -5.47
N THR A 231 -4.72 -9.97 -6.73
CA THR A 231 -3.98 -8.76 -7.12
C THR A 231 -4.92 -7.59 -7.36
N ILE A 232 -4.35 -6.39 -7.26
CA ILE A 232 -4.98 -5.16 -7.79
C ILE A 232 -4.18 -4.77 -9.03
N VAL A 233 -4.87 -4.63 -10.15
CA VAL A 233 -4.26 -4.25 -11.42
C VAL A 233 -4.45 -2.76 -11.66
N VAL A 234 -3.35 -2.05 -11.80
CA VAL A 234 -3.35 -0.61 -12.11
C VAL A 234 -2.58 -0.36 -13.40
N MET A 235 -3.22 0.29 -14.32
CA MET A 235 -2.60 0.80 -15.54
C MET A 235 -2.50 2.31 -15.43
N THR A 236 -1.34 2.90 -15.69
CA THR A 236 -1.20 4.36 -15.76
C THR A 236 -1.00 4.82 -17.20
N SER A 237 -1.53 5.98 -17.52
CA SER A 237 -1.31 6.59 -18.82
C SER A 237 -1.31 8.11 -18.72
N ASN A 238 -0.52 8.74 -19.60
CA ASN A 238 -0.49 10.19 -19.78
C ASN A 238 -1.35 10.65 -20.97
N ILE A 239 -2.14 9.73 -21.57
CA ILE A 239 -3.09 10.07 -22.64
C ILE A 239 -4.08 11.11 -22.10
N GLY A 240 -4.31 12.16 -22.88
CA GLY A 240 -5.22 13.25 -22.51
C GLY A 240 -4.66 14.25 -21.49
N SER A 241 -3.44 14.08 -20.98
CA SER A 241 -2.87 14.97 -19.95
C SER A 241 -2.85 16.44 -20.37
N HIS A 242 -2.53 16.73 -21.64
CA HIS A 242 -2.53 18.09 -22.15
C HIS A 242 -3.95 18.69 -22.15
N ALA A 243 -4.94 17.92 -22.59
CA ALA A 243 -6.34 18.35 -22.55
C ALA A 243 -6.83 18.57 -21.12
N ILE A 244 -6.48 17.70 -20.17
CA ILE A 244 -6.82 17.87 -18.74
C ILE A 244 -6.24 19.19 -18.23
N LEU A 245 -4.96 19.49 -18.50
CA LEU A 245 -4.32 20.72 -18.05
C LEU A 245 -5.00 21.96 -18.64
N GLU A 246 -5.20 22.02 -19.97
CA GLU A 246 -5.84 23.15 -20.63
C GLU A 246 -7.28 23.41 -20.15
N MET A 247 -8.07 22.33 -20.01
CA MET A 247 -9.46 22.43 -19.58
C MET A 247 -9.56 22.81 -18.10
N THR A 248 -8.66 22.33 -17.25
CA THR A 248 -8.55 22.74 -15.84
C THR A 248 -8.17 24.23 -15.75
N GLU A 249 -7.24 24.74 -16.55
CA GLU A 249 -6.88 26.16 -16.62
C GLU A 249 -8.06 27.05 -17.08
N ARG A 250 -8.94 26.52 -17.93
CA ARG A 250 -10.17 27.18 -18.37
C ARG A 250 -11.32 27.08 -17.37
N HIS A 251 -11.12 26.42 -16.23
CA HIS A 251 -12.15 26.16 -15.20
C HIS A 251 -13.38 25.43 -15.76
N GLU A 252 -13.17 24.49 -16.70
CA GLU A 252 -14.25 23.66 -17.21
C GLU A 252 -14.69 22.64 -16.15
N ASP A 253 -15.96 22.23 -16.19
CA ASP A 253 -16.49 21.24 -15.27
C ASP A 253 -15.83 19.87 -15.44
N ASP A 254 -15.59 19.17 -14.34
CA ASP A 254 -14.92 17.86 -14.32
C ASP A 254 -15.63 16.84 -15.24
N SER A 255 -16.97 16.88 -15.33
CA SER A 255 -17.77 16.05 -16.23
C SER A 255 -17.44 16.28 -17.71
N VAL A 256 -17.14 17.53 -18.10
CA VAL A 256 -16.75 17.88 -19.47
C VAL A 256 -15.34 17.40 -19.77
N ILE A 257 -14.43 17.57 -18.82
CA ILE A 257 -13.05 17.04 -18.88
C ILE A 257 -13.08 15.52 -19.06
N GLU A 258 -13.88 14.84 -18.25
CA GLU A 258 -14.02 13.36 -18.29
C GLU A 258 -14.55 12.89 -19.64
N ALA A 259 -15.62 13.50 -20.15
CA ALA A 259 -16.19 13.14 -21.43
C ALA A 259 -15.19 13.34 -22.57
N HIS A 260 -14.41 14.43 -22.54
CA HIS A 260 -13.38 14.70 -23.54
C HIS A 260 -12.25 13.68 -23.49
N VAL A 261 -11.73 13.40 -22.31
CA VAL A 261 -10.65 12.42 -22.09
C VAL A 261 -11.09 11.01 -22.50
N ARG A 262 -12.32 10.60 -22.17
CA ARG A 262 -12.90 9.33 -22.62
C ARG A 262 -12.96 9.25 -24.16
N GLY A 263 -13.24 10.35 -24.84
CA GLY A 263 -13.21 10.44 -26.31
C GLY A 263 -11.79 10.24 -26.88
N ILE A 264 -10.77 10.74 -26.22
CA ILE A 264 -9.37 10.56 -26.60
C ILE A 264 -8.94 9.09 -26.37
N LEU A 265 -9.30 8.51 -25.23
CA LEU A 265 -8.95 7.12 -24.87
C LEU A 265 -9.44 6.11 -25.91
N LYS A 266 -10.68 6.25 -26.39
CA LYS A 266 -11.26 5.36 -27.42
C LYS A 266 -10.47 5.33 -28.73
N LYS A 267 -9.63 6.34 -28.99
CA LYS A 267 -8.75 6.40 -30.16
C LYS A 267 -7.41 5.74 -29.96
N HIS A 268 -6.96 5.59 -28.70
CA HIS A 268 -5.62 5.11 -28.36
C HIS A 268 -5.62 3.70 -27.76
N LEU A 269 -6.64 3.35 -27.00
CA LEU A 269 -6.78 2.03 -26.37
C LEU A 269 -7.92 1.24 -27.05
N ARG A 270 -7.76 -0.07 -27.12
CA ARG A 270 -8.77 -0.96 -27.69
C ARG A 270 -10.05 -0.90 -26.86
N PRO A 271 -11.23 -0.77 -27.49
CA PRO A 271 -12.51 -0.73 -26.77
C PRO A 271 -12.74 -1.94 -25.88
N GLU A 272 -12.27 -3.12 -26.31
CA GLU A 272 -12.37 -4.37 -25.54
C GLU A 272 -11.66 -4.26 -24.21
N LEU A 273 -10.44 -3.68 -24.18
CA LEU A 273 -9.69 -3.48 -22.95
C LEU A 273 -10.39 -2.48 -22.00
N LEU A 274 -10.88 -1.36 -22.57
CA LEU A 274 -11.59 -0.35 -21.78
C LEU A 274 -12.86 -0.90 -21.12
N ASN A 275 -13.56 -1.85 -21.76
CA ASN A 275 -14.76 -2.48 -21.23
C ASN A 275 -14.47 -3.51 -20.13
N ARG A 276 -13.22 -3.93 -19.95
CA ARG A 276 -12.79 -4.90 -18.92
C ARG A 276 -12.20 -4.24 -17.68
N ILE A 277 -11.89 -2.97 -17.77
CA ILE A 277 -11.39 -2.15 -16.65
C ILE A 277 -12.58 -1.76 -15.78
N ASP A 278 -12.48 -2.03 -14.47
CA ASP A 278 -13.56 -1.72 -13.52
C ASP A 278 -13.79 -0.21 -13.41
N GLU A 279 -12.70 0.57 -13.29
CA GLU A 279 -12.82 2.02 -13.16
C GLU A 279 -11.70 2.76 -13.92
N THR A 280 -12.11 3.80 -14.64
CA THR A 280 -11.20 4.75 -15.26
C THR A 280 -11.17 6.03 -14.42
N VAL A 281 -10.03 6.32 -13.84
CA VAL A 281 -9.86 7.37 -12.82
C VAL A 281 -9.01 8.50 -13.39
N ILE A 282 -9.54 9.72 -13.37
CA ILE A 282 -8.82 10.91 -13.83
C ILE A 282 -8.16 11.60 -12.65
N PHE A 283 -6.86 11.80 -12.74
CA PHE A 283 -6.06 12.56 -11.79
C PHE A 283 -5.96 14.00 -12.26
N HIS A 284 -6.41 14.93 -11.44
CA HIS A 284 -6.36 16.34 -11.74
C HIS A 284 -5.01 16.97 -11.36
N ALA A 285 -4.70 18.10 -11.99
CA ALA A 285 -3.52 18.88 -11.63
C ALA A 285 -3.64 19.39 -10.18
N LEU A 286 -2.52 19.37 -9.45
CA LEU A 286 -2.49 19.81 -8.06
C LEU A 286 -2.56 21.35 -7.97
N SER A 287 -3.43 21.87 -7.12
CA SER A 287 -3.46 23.29 -6.78
C SER A 287 -2.25 23.67 -5.90
N ARG A 288 -1.96 24.97 -5.81
CA ARG A 288 -0.88 25.47 -4.95
C ARG A 288 -1.09 25.14 -3.47
N GLU A 289 -2.34 25.11 -3.02
CA GLU A 289 -2.69 24.73 -1.64
C GLU A 289 -2.42 23.24 -1.40
N GLN A 290 -2.81 22.41 -2.34
CA GLN A 290 -2.58 20.97 -2.29
C GLN A 290 -1.08 20.62 -2.30
N LEU A 291 -0.25 21.41 -2.99
CA LEU A 291 1.20 21.25 -2.97
C LEU A 291 1.80 21.41 -1.58
N GLY A 292 1.25 22.32 -0.74
CA GLY A 292 1.64 22.42 0.66
C GLY A 292 1.47 21.10 1.42
N GLY A 293 0.37 20.39 1.18
CA GLY A 293 0.14 19.04 1.74
C GLY A 293 1.17 18.01 1.26
N VAL A 294 1.55 18.05 -0.02
CA VAL A 294 2.60 17.17 -0.57
C VAL A 294 3.97 17.47 0.06
N VAL A 295 4.30 18.76 0.27
CA VAL A 295 5.53 19.16 0.99
C VAL A 295 5.53 18.57 2.40
N GLU A 296 4.44 18.67 3.15
CA GLU A 296 4.35 18.15 4.52
C GLU A 296 4.52 16.62 4.56
N ILE A 297 3.98 15.87 3.61
CA ILE A 297 4.20 14.42 3.50
C ILE A 297 5.68 14.10 3.28
N GLN A 298 6.36 14.81 2.37
CA GLN A 298 7.78 14.61 2.09
C GLN A 298 8.65 15.01 3.29
N LEU A 299 8.32 16.12 3.96
CA LEU A 299 8.99 16.53 5.20
C LEU A 299 8.73 15.54 6.34
N GLY A 300 7.55 14.93 6.40
CA GLY A 300 7.24 13.84 7.33
C GLY A 300 8.17 12.64 7.18
N ASN A 301 8.50 12.26 5.95
CA ASN A 301 9.47 11.20 5.66
C ASN A 301 10.89 11.59 6.09
N LEU A 302 11.26 12.85 5.92
CA LEU A 302 12.55 13.37 6.41
C LEU A 302 12.59 13.38 7.95
N ARG A 303 11.50 13.85 8.62
CA ARG A 303 11.37 13.81 10.08
C ARG A 303 11.54 12.41 10.66
N LYS A 304 10.94 11.38 10.03
CA LYS A 304 11.11 9.97 10.44
C LYS A 304 12.58 9.52 10.39
N ARG A 305 13.32 9.91 9.33
CA ARG A 305 14.75 9.57 9.20
C ARG A 305 15.61 10.30 10.25
N LEU A 306 15.30 11.55 10.55
CA LEU A 306 15.99 12.34 11.55
C LEU A 306 15.69 11.88 12.98
N ALA A 307 14.47 11.41 13.24
CA ALA A 307 14.06 10.87 14.54
C ALA A 307 14.88 9.65 14.96
N ALA A 308 15.40 8.85 14.02
CA ALA A 308 16.34 7.75 14.32
C ALA A 308 17.64 8.24 14.99
N ARG A 309 17.98 9.53 14.82
CA ARG A 309 19.10 10.20 15.49
C ARG A 309 18.66 11.12 16.65
N GLY A 310 17.39 11.08 17.02
CA GLY A 310 16.81 11.98 18.03
C GLY A 310 16.66 13.43 17.58
N ILE A 311 16.91 13.76 16.29
CA ILE A 311 16.83 15.13 15.78
C ILE A 311 15.37 15.45 15.43
N THR A 312 14.86 16.57 16.01
CA THR A 312 13.52 17.08 15.71
C THR A 312 13.60 18.19 14.68
N LEU A 313 12.81 18.08 13.59
CA LEU A 313 12.76 19.06 12.49
C LEU A 313 11.42 19.81 12.48
N GLY A 314 11.46 21.11 12.77
CA GLY A 314 10.39 22.05 12.56
C GLY A 314 10.62 22.84 11.25
N VAL A 315 9.55 23.03 10.45
CA VAL A 315 9.59 23.84 9.22
C VAL A 315 8.47 24.86 9.31
N THR A 316 8.79 26.14 9.06
CA THR A 316 7.79 27.21 9.13
C THR A 316 6.86 27.20 7.93
N ALA A 317 5.66 27.77 8.06
CA ALA A 317 4.72 27.91 6.97
C ALA A 317 5.33 28.68 5.78
N ALA A 318 6.16 29.69 6.03
CA ALA A 318 6.87 30.43 4.99
C ALA A 318 7.84 29.53 4.20
N ALA A 319 8.57 28.67 4.89
CA ALA A 319 9.46 27.71 4.25
C ALA A 319 8.69 26.62 3.46
N THR A 320 7.56 26.14 3.99
CA THR A 320 6.68 25.19 3.28
C THR A 320 6.14 25.80 1.97
N VAL A 321 5.67 27.05 2.00
CA VAL A 321 5.18 27.76 0.81
C VAL A 321 6.31 27.99 -0.21
N ALA A 322 7.51 28.35 0.25
CA ALA A 322 8.67 28.51 -0.63
C ALA A 322 9.06 27.20 -1.32
N LEU A 323 9.11 26.07 -0.58
CA LEU A 323 9.36 24.74 -1.12
C LEU A 323 8.30 24.34 -2.15
N ALA A 324 7.02 24.57 -1.84
CA ALA A 324 5.92 24.27 -2.77
C ALA A 324 6.07 25.08 -4.07
N SER A 325 6.41 26.36 -3.96
CA SER A 325 6.60 27.23 -5.13
C SER A 325 7.82 26.87 -5.99
N GLU A 326 8.96 26.52 -5.36
CA GLU A 326 10.15 26.09 -6.07
C GLU A 326 10.03 24.66 -6.65
N GLY A 327 9.20 23.81 -6.01
CA GLY A 327 9.05 22.40 -6.37
C GLY A 327 7.88 22.11 -7.32
N TYR A 328 7.16 23.12 -7.74
CA TYR A 328 6.06 22.97 -8.72
C TYR A 328 6.50 23.27 -10.14
N ASP A 329 6.12 22.38 -11.03
CA ASP A 329 6.28 22.57 -12.47
C ASP A 329 4.94 22.22 -13.15
N PRO A 330 4.41 23.09 -14.04
CA PRO A 330 3.13 22.85 -14.71
C PRO A 330 3.08 21.53 -15.50
N GLN A 331 4.21 21.09 -16.08
CA GLN A 331 4.28 19.85 -16.87
C GLN A 331 4.58 18.61 -16.02
N PHE A 332 5.39 18.77 -14.95
CA PHE A 332 5.87 17.67 -14.12
C PHE A 332 5.20 17.61 -12.74
N GLY A 333 4.25 18.50 -12.45
CA GLY A 333 3.50 18.57 -11.21
C GLY A 333 4.40 18.69 -9.96
N ALA A 334 4.17 17.85 -8.96
CA ALA A 334 4.97 17.79 -7.73
C ALA A 334 6.24 16.91 -7.85
N ARG A 335 6.56 16.36 -9.02
CA ARG A 335 7.73 15.49 -9.20
C ARG A 335 9.05 16.15 -8.84
N PRO A 336 9.30 17.45 -9.18
CA PRO A 336 10.54 18.14 -8.79
C PRO A 336 10.68 18.39 -7.30
N LEU A 337 9.58 18.38 -6.53
CA LEU A 337 9.54 18.74 -5.13
C LEU A 337 10.51 17.93 -4.27
N LYS A 338 10.61 16.63 -4.50
CA LYS A 338 11.56 15.77 -3.77
C LYS A 338 13.01 16.24 -3.95
N ARG A 339 13.36 16.63 -5.17
CA ARG A 339 14.70 17.16 -5.49
C ARG A 339 14.93 18.53 -4.82
N VAL A 340 13.91 19.39 -4.82
CA VAL A 340 13.99 20.69 -4.16
C VAL A 340 14.20 20.52 -2.66
N ILE A 341 13.43 19.66 -1.99
CA ILE A 341 13.61 19.37 -0.56
C ILE A 341 15.02 18.83 -0.29
N GLN A 342 15.51 17.90 -1.12
CA GLN A 342 16.88 17.40 -1.00
C GLN A 342 17.92 18.52 -1.10
N GLN A 343 17.79 19.37 -2.13
CA GLN A 343 18.77 20.42 -2.37
C GLN A 343 18.71 21.56 -1.33
N ARG A 344 17.51 21.96 -0.93
CA ARG A 344 17.30 23.12 -0.05
C ARG A 344 17.34 22.76 1.44
N ILE A 345 16.87 21.58 1.81
CA ILE A 345 16.73 21.19 3.23
C ILE A 345 17.76 20.11 3.59
N GLU A 346 17.76 18.96 2.91
CA GLU A 346 18.60 17.82 3.31
C GLU A 346 20.10 18.15 3.22
N ASN A 347 20.54 18.80 2.12
CA ASN A 347 21.94 19.18 1.96
C ASN A 347 22.38 20.22 3.01
N GLY A 348 21.50 21.21 3.31
CA GLY A 348 21.78 22.21 4.35
C GLY A 348 21.90 21.60 5.74
N LEU A 349 20.99 20.66 6.09
CA LEU A 349 21.04 19.92 7.33
C LEU A 349 22.28 19.02 7.41
N ALA A 350 22.61 18.30 6.34
CA ALA A 350 23.76 17.42 6.28
C ALA A 350 25.07 18.19 6.54
N GLY A 351 25.24 19.34 5.90
CA GLY A 351 26.40 20.22 6.14
C GLY A 351 26.55 20.61 7.61
N LYS A 352 25.45 21.03 8.24
CA LYS A 352 25.46 21.45 9.65
C LYS A 352 25.67 20.30 10.64
N ILE A 353 25.13 19.13 10.33
CA ILE A 353 25.36 17.91 11.12
C ILE A 353 26.83 17.48 11.03
N LEU A 354 27.42 17.51 9.85
CA LEU A 354 28.84 17.15 9.65
C LEU A 354 29.79 18.17 10.26
N ALA A 355 29.41 19.45 10.26
CA ALA A 355 30.17 20.51 10.94
C ALA A 355 30.06 20.48 12.49
N GLY A 356 29.21 19.60 13.05
CA GLY A 356 28.97 19.52 14.48
C GLY A 356 28.09 20.65 15.04
N GLU A 357 27.50 21.49 14.20
CA GLU A 357 26.58 22.56 14.60
C GLU A 357 25.23 21.98 15.09
N ILE A 358 24.81 20.83 14.53
CA ILE A 358 23.63 20.07 14.91
C ILE A 358 24.09 18.68 15.35
N GLY A 359 23.81 18.33 16.60
CA GLY A 359 24.11 17.01 17.18
C GLY A 359 22.86 16.14 17.35
N ASP A 360 23.07 14.89 17.75
CA ASP A 360 21.97 13.96 18.07
C ASP A 360 21.17 14.51 19.28
N GLY A 361 19.86 14.45 19.21
CA GLY A 361 18.95 14.99 20.22
C GLY A 361 18.58 16.46 20.05
N ASP A 362 19.14 17.16 19.07
CA ASP A 362 18.86 18.57 18.86
C ASP A 362 17.51 18.82 18.16
N SER A 363 16.92 20.00 18.44
CA SER A 363 15.76 20.51 17.71
C SER A 363 16.21 21.60 16.72
N VAL A 364 15.82 21.45 15.46
CA VAL A 364 16.18 22.36 14.38
C VAL A 364 14.93 22.96 13.77
N ARG A 365 14.90 24.29 13.62
CA ARG A 365 13.85 25.00 12.91
C ARG A 365 14.38 25.54 11.60
N VAL A 366 13.65 25.25 10.51
CA VAL A 366 13.93 25.77 9.17
C VAL A 366 12.93 26.88 8.86
N ASP A 367 13.44 28.03 8.50
CA ASP A 367 12.67 29.20 8.11
C ASP A 367 13.09 29.68 6.71
N TYR A 368 12.26 30.53 6.09
CA TYR A 368 12.56 31.13 4.79
C TYR A 368 12.63 32.64 4.92
N GLN A 369 13.83 33.21 4.83
CA GLN A 369 14.10 34.62 5.01
C GLN A 369 15.04 35.13 3.91
N GLY A 370 14.77 36.31 3.36
CA GLY A 370 15.67 36.93 2.39
C GLY A 370 15.97 36.10 1.15
N LYS A 371 15.00 35.26 0.68
CA LYS A 371 15.11 34.30 -0.42
C LYS A 371 16.06 33.12 -0.14
N SER A 372 16.35 32.81 1.13
CA SER A 372 17.17 31.67 1.52
C SER A 372 16.54 30.89 2.67
N PHE A 373 16.86 29.59 2.75
CA PHE A 373 16.48 28.75 3.86
C PHE A 373 17.47 28.87 5.00
N VAL A 374 16.97 29.25 6.18
CA VAL A 374 17.76 29.48 7.39
C VAL A 374 17.50 28.37 8.40
N PHE A 375 18.57 27.75 8.88
CA PHE A 375 18.51 26.67 9.87
C PHE A 375 18.94 27.19 11.22
N THR A 376 18.05 27.13 12.21
CA THR A 376 18.31 27.59 13.58
C THR A 376 18.15 26.43 14.56
N LYS A 377 19.16 26.20 15.40
CA LYS A 377 19.07 25.28 16.53
C LYS A 377 18.16 25.90 17.59
N VAL A 378 17.12 25.17 17.99
CA VAL A 378 16.18 25.60 19.03
C VAL A 378 16.64 25.01 20.36
N THR A 379 17.07 25.85 21.30
CA THR A 379 17.35 25.42 22.64
C THR A 379 16.05 25.16 23.41
N ALA A 380 16.05 24.14 24.30
CA ALA A 380 14.86 23.64 25.00
C ALA A 380 14.01 24.72 25.74
N ALA A 381 14.53 25.91 25.96
CA ALA A 381 13.79 27.02 26.56
C ALA A 381 12.75 27.70 25.63
N ALA A 382 12.85 27.54 24.31
CA ALA A 382 11.97 28.21 23.34
C ALA A 382 10.78 27.32 22.87
N ALA A 383 10.74 26.05 23.27
CA ALA A 383 9.68 25.10 22.86
C ALA A 383 8.36 25.27 23.65
N ALA A 384 8.36 26.04 24.75
CA ALA A 384 7.17 26.21 25.63
C ALA A 384 6.31 27.45 25.29
N GLY A 385 6.67 28.24 24.28
CA GLY A 385 6.07 29.56 24.03
C GLY A 385 5.36 29.74 22.67
N GLY A 386 4.90 28.69 21.99
CA GLY A 386 4.39 28.85 20.64
C GLY A 386 3.26 27.89 20.24
N VAL A 387 2.20 27.83 21.06
CA VAL A 387 0.89 27.31 20.62
C VAL A 387 -0.10 28.43 20.91
N VAL A 388 -0.37 29.26 19.95
CA VAL A 388 -1.62 30.04 19.79
C VAL A 388 -1.99 29.98 18.32
#